data_83323b039823d4f2d7fe29a23411e397
#
_entry.id   83323b039823d4f2d7fe29a23411e397
#
_cell.length_a   1.000
_cell.length_b   1.000
_cell.length_c   1.000
_cell.angle_alpha   90.00
_cell.angle_beta   90.00
_cell.angle_gamma   90.00
#
_symmetry.space_group_name_H-M   'P 1'
#
loop_
_entity.id
_entity.type
_entity.pdbx_description
1 polymer ?
#
loop_
_entity_poly.entity_id
_entity_poly.type
_entity_poly.pdbx_seq_one_letter_code
_entity_poly.pdbx_strand_id
1 'polypeptide(L)'
;MRGARWLVDSLRAKQDIDKSLGQHFLVSDELIARAVELAEVNSNDHVLEIGPGPGVLTEALLETGCKLTAIEIDEGAIGHLNDAFAPEIKSGQLNLILGDALSSNWPTDLSKVVANIPFQISSPLIELLTRHQRSPHTEEISDVVMLVQEEFAERLVMEFDSDVGSLGMTVLLDWNSEIEDKVAPHNFSPNPKVHSRYVHMTPQQKELPCDKRLVRLLIHTAFAERRKKMRSTLKRVPKRLNRIPKWHSTRWKEAYSAIVEDDRMDARPEEFEFEDWLELASDFTSFGQEE
;
A
#
# COMPACT_ATOMS: atom_id res chain seq x y z
N MET A 1 -5.64 -29.31 -1.81
CA MET A 1 -5.65 -28.22 -0.78
C MET A 1 -5.67 -28.81 0.61
N ARG A 2 -4.75 -28.40 1.50
CA ARG A 2 -4.65 -28.90 2.88
C ARG A 2 -5.66 -28.26 3.84
N GLY A 3 -6.26 -27.15 3.44
CA GLY A 3 -7.18 -26.33 4.20
C GLY A 3 -6.49 -25.40 5.21
N ALA A 4 -7.04 -24.20 5.36
CA ALA A 4 -6.44 -23.11 6.15
C ALA A 4 -6.17 -23.49 7.60
N ARG A 5 -7.15 -24.12 8.24
CA ARG A 5 -7.00 -24.55 9.65
C ARG A 5 -5.86 -25.55 9.87
N TRP A 6 -5.69 -26.49 8.95
CA TRP A 6 -4.62 -27.48 9.06
C TRP A 6 -3.23 -26.82 9.01
N LEU A 7 -3.03 -25.87 8.09
CA LEU A 7 -1.77 -25.12 7.98
C LEU A 7 -1.47 -24.30 9.23
N VAL A 8 -2.48 -23.60 9.77
CA VAL A 8 -2.35 -22.83 11.01
C VAL A 8 -2.01 -23.72 12.20
N ASP A 9 -2.71 -24.84 12.36
CA ASP A 9 -2.49 -25.78 13.47
C ASP A 9 -1.12 -26.48 13.33
N SER A 10 -0.68 -26.77 12.10
CA SER A 10 0.64 -27.34 11.82
C SER A 10 1.78 -26.39 12.17
N LEU A 11 1.65 -25.09 11.88
CA LEU A 11 2.63 -24.08 12.32
C LEU A 11 2.66 -23.99 13.86
N ARG A 12 1.48 -23.90 14.50
CA ARG A 12 1.35 -23.81 15.97
C ARG A 12 1.89 -25.02 16.71
N ALA A 13 1.87 -26.19 16.11
CA ALA A 13 2.47 -27.37 16.68
C ALA A 13 4.01 -27.31 16.73
N LYS A 14 4.61 -26.42 15.90
CA LYS A 14 6.07 -26.28 15.83
C LYS A 14 6.58 -25.05 16.62
N GLN A 15 5.76 -24.01 16.78
CA GLN A 15 6.14 -22.79 17.50
C GLN A 15 4.93 -22.05 18.11
N ASP A 16 5.20 -21.26 19.15
CA ASP A 16 4.23 -20.32 19.70
C ASP A 16 4.05 -19.11 18.77
N ILE A 17 2.84 -18.53 18.79
CA ILE A 17 2.56 -17.29 18.03
C ILE A 17 3.31 -16.12 18.67
N ASP A 18 4.11 -15.42 17.87
CA ASP A 18 4.74 -14.19 18.32
C ASP A 18 3.75 -13.02 18.23
N LYS A 19 3.24 -12.60 19.38
CA LYS A 19 2.30 -11.47 19.49
C LYS A 19 2.92 -10.13 19.07
N SER A 20 4.25 -10.01 19.13
CA SER A 20 4.95 -8.78 18.74
C SER A 20 4.89 -8.55 17.23
N LEU A 21 4.75 -9.61 16.44
CA LEU A 21 4.59 -9.56 14.98
C LEU A 21 3.15 -9.28 14.54
N GLY A 22 2.19 -9.16 15.49
CA GLY A 22 0.79 -8.89 15.16
C GLY A 22 0.11 -9.99 14.34
N GLN A 23 0.54 -11.24 14.52
CA GLN A 23 0.09 -12.39 13.75
C GLN A 23 -1.38 -12.73 14.01
N HIS A 24 -2.22 -12.55 12.99
CA HIS A 24 -3.61 -12.97 12.92
C HIS A 24 -3.81 -13.73 11.60
N PHE A 25 -3.82 -15.06 11.68
CA PHE A 25 -3.89 -15.91 10.49
C PHE A 25 -5.33 -16.11 10.04
N LEU A 26 -5.63 -15.80 8.79
CA LEU A 26 -6.94 -16.07 8.19
C LEU A 26 -7.16 -17.60 8.11
N VAL A 27 -8.35 -18.06 8.53
CA VAL A 27 -8.71 -19.49 8.60
C VAL A 27 -9.97 -19.84 7.80
N SER A 28 -10.46 -18.93 6.99
CA SER A 28 -11.58 -19.12 6.09
C SER A 28 -11.08 -19.37 4.67
N ASP A 29 -11.24 -20.60 4.17
CA ASP A 29 -10.85 -20.97 2.80
C ASP A 29 -11.59 -20.12 1.74
N GLU A 30 -12.85 -19.76 2.00
CA GLU A 30 -13.66 -18.89 1.13
C GLU A 30 -13.04 -17.48 0.97
N LEU A 31 -12.68 -16.86 2.10
CA LEU A 31 -12.07 -15.52 2.08
C LEU A 31 -10.66 -15.52 1.47
N ILE A 32 -9.92 -16.62 1.63
CA ILE A 32 -8.61 -16.79 1.00
C ILE A 32 -8.78 -16.89 -0.52
N ALA A 33 -9.72 -17.71 -0.99
CA ALA A 33 -10.04 -17.82 -2.41
C ALA A 33 -10.50 -16.47 -2.99
N ARG A 34 -11.27 -15.69 -2.20
CA ARG A 34 -11.70 -14.34 -2.59
C ARG A 34 -10.53 -13.40 -2.86
N ALA A 35 -9.45 -13.44 -2.06
CA ALA A 35 -8.27 -12.61 -2.31
C ALA A 35 -7.59 -12.93 -3.65
N VAL A 36 -7.52 -14.22 -3.99
CA VAL A 36 -6.94 -14.69 -5.27
C VAL A 36 -7.84 -14.30 -6.45
N GLU A 37 -9.15 -14.39 -6.28
CA GLU A 37 -10.16 -14.00 -7.28
C GLU A 37 -10.09 -12.48 -7.54
N LEU A 38 -10.10 -11.64 -6.49
CA LEU A 38 -10.00 -10.19 -6.60
C LEU A 38 -8.77 -9.73 -7.38
N ALA A 39 -7.66 -10.44 -7.19
CA ALA A 39 -6.43 -10.15 -7.91
C ALA A 39 -6.36 -10.81 -9.30
N GLU A 40 -7.36 -11.59 -9.70
CA GLU A 40 -7.39 -12.31 -10.99
C GLU A 40 -6.10 -13.07 -11.30
N VAL A 41 -5.52 -13.74 -10.28
CA VAL A 41 -4.21 -14.40 -10.38
C VAL A 41 -4.30 -15.61 -11.32
N ASN A 42 -3.32 -15.71 -12.23
CA ASN A 42 -3.20 -16.81 -13.17
C ASN A 42 -1.75 -17.28 -13.37
N SER A 43 -1.54 -18.31 -14.17
CA SER A 43 -0.23 -18.95 -14.35
C SER A 43 0.85 -18.08 -15.03
N ASN A 44 0.50 -16.94 -15.60
CA ASN A 44 1.46 -16.01 -16.20
C ASN A 44 1.97 -14.98 -15.21
N ASP A 45 1.37 -14.90 -14.02
CA ASP A 45 1.69 -13.89 -13.03
C ASP A 45 2.94 -14.25 -12.23
N HIS A 46 3.70 -13.23 -11.85
CA HIS A 46 4.65 -13.27 -10.76
C HIS A 46 4.08 -12.49 -9.57
N VAL A 47 3.62 -13.20 -8.58
CA VAL A 47 2.94 -12.65 -7.40
C VAL A 47 3.93 -12.44 -6.26
N LEU A 48 3.81 -11.32 -5.55
CA LEU A 48 4.47 -11.11 -4.26
C LEU A 48 3.45 -11.33 -3.13
N GLU A 49 3.79 -12.21 -2.20
CA GLU A 49 3.10 -12.38 -0.92
C GLU A 49 3.94 -11.81 0.21
N ILE A 50 3.34 -11.01 1.08
CA ILE A 50 4.01 -10.42 2.25
C ILE A 50 3.42 -11.02 3.52
N GLY A 51 4.27 -11.65 4.33
CA GLY A 51 3.88 -12.30 5.56
C GLY A 51 3.04 -13.57 5.34
N PRO A 52 3.54 -14.57 4.62
CA PRO A 52 2.81 -15.81 4.34
C PRO A 52 2.39 -16.57 5.62
N GLY A 53 3.12 -16.38 6.72
CA GLY A 53 2.84 -17.04 7.99
C GLY A 53 2.75 -18.58 7.87
N PRO A 54 1.55 -19.18 8.12
CA PRO A 54 1.35 -20.62 7.97
C PRO A 54 1.25 -21.10 6.51
N GLY A 55 1.21 -20.18 5.53
CA GLY A 55 1.15 -20.50 4.10
C GLY A 55 -0.27 -20.73 3.58
N VAL A 56 -1.28 -20.18 4.24
CA VAL A 56 -2.67 -20.40 3.81
C VAL A 56 -2.97 -19.71 2.47
N LEU A 57 -2.57 -18.46 2.34
CA LEU A 57 -2.68 -17.71 1.08
C LEU A 57 -1.67 -18.23 0.04
N THR A 58 -0.46 -18.59 0.49
CA THR A 58 0.58 -19.22 -0.34
C THR A 58 0.04 -20.43 -1.11
N GLU A 59 -0.68 -21.35 -0.42
CA GLU A 59 -1.25 -22.55 -1.05
C GLU A 59 -2.25 -22.17 -2.15
N ALA A 60 -3.17 -21.24 -1.87
CA ALA A 60 -4.17 -20.82 -2.84
C ALA A 60 -3.54 -20.11 -4.07
N LEU A 61 -2.51 -19.29 -3.84
CA LEU A 61 -1.77 -18.65 -4.94
C LEU A 61 -1.04 -19.68 -5.81
N LEU A 62 -0.35 -20.64 -5.21
CA LEU A 62 0.37 -21.69 -5.93
C LEU A 62 -0.55 -22.58 -6.78
N GLU A 63 -1.80 -22.80 -6.36
CA GLU A 63 -2.80 -23.58 -7.11
C GLU A 63 -3.20 -22.90 -8.44
N THR A 64 -3.04 -21.58 -8.57
CA THR A 64 -3.27 -20.88 -9.85
C THR A 64 -2.19 -21.17 -10.90
N GLY A 65 -1.07 -21.77 -10.48
CA GLY A 65 0.10 -22.01 -11.33
C GLY A 65 1.03 -20.80 -11.46
N CYS A 66 0.79 -19.70 -10.75
CA CYS A 66 1.63 -18.50 -10.78
C CYS A 66 3.04 -18.77 -10.25
N LYS A 67 3.99 -17.93 -10.62
CA LYS A 67 5.28 -17.80 -9.93
C LYS A 67 5.05 -16.97 -8.67
N LEU A 68 5.53 -17.45 -7.53
CA LEU A 68 5.30 -16.80 -6.24
C LEU A 68 6.62 -16.46 -5.55
N THR A 69 6.77 -15.21 -5.14
CA THR A 69 7.80 -14.80 -4.16
C THR A 69 7.10 -14.44 -2.85
N ALA A 70 7.49 -15.08 -1.76
CA ALA A 70 6.94 -14.83 -0.43
C ALA A 70 8.03 -14.35 0.53
N ILE A 71 7.79 -13.21 1.20
CA ILE A 71 8.74 -12.60 2.13
C ILE A 71 8.18 -12.73 3.55
N GLU A 72 8.92 -13.40 4.42
CA GLU A 72 8.52 -13.67 5.81
C GLU A 72 9.64 -13.26 6.77
N ILE A 73 9.29 -12.59 7.86
CA ILE A 73 10.23 -12.14 8.88
C ILE A 73 10.45 -13.19 9.98
N ASP A 74 9.49 -14.11 10.16
CA ASP A 74 9.50 -15.14 11.19
C ASP A 74 10.28 -16.37 10.71
N GLU A 75 11.44 -16.64 11.33
CA GLU A 75 12.28 -17.81 11.00
C GLU A 75 11.55 -19.14 11.18
N GLY A 76 10.67 -19.26 12.19
CA GLY A 76 9.92 -20.48 12.43
C GLY A 76 8.85 -20.72 11.37
N ALA A 77 8.18 -19.63 10.91
CA ALA A 77 7.26 -19.71 9.78
C ALA A 77 8.00 -20.12 8.48
N ILE A 78 9.19 -19.57 8.23
CA ILE A 78 10.04 -19.98 7.09
C ILE A 78 10.40 -21.48 7.17
N GLY A 79 10.75 -21.98 8.35
CA GLY A 79 11.01 -23.42 8.54
C GLY A 79 9.79 -24.27 8.23
N HIS A 80 8.61 -23.84 8.68
CA HIS A 80 7.34 -24.49 8.38
C HIS A 80 7.01 -24.48 6.88
N LEU A 81 7.17 -23.33 6.22
CA LEU A 81 6.91 -23.16 4.78
C LEU A 81 7.86 -24.01 3.93
N ASN A 82 9.13 -24.08 4.28
CA ASN A 82 10.10 -24.95 3.59
C ASN A 82 9.68 -26.42 3.63
N ASP A 83 9.17 -26.91 4.77
CA ASP A 83 8.66 -28.27 4.88
C ASP A 83 7.35 -28.47 4.10
N ALA A 84 6.43 -27.51 4.24
CA ALA A 84 5.09 -27.61 3.68
C ALA A 84 5.07 -27.49 2.15
N PHE A 85 5.94 -26.67 1.58
CA PHE A 85 5.97 -26.35 0.15
C PHE A 85 7.28 -26.77 -0.54
N ALA A 86 7.93 -27.82 -0.04
CA ALA A 86 9.19 -28.31 -0.59
C ALA A 86 9.14 -28.66 -2.10
N PRO A 87 8.06 -29.24 -2.64
CA PRO A 87 7.94 -29.49 -4.09
C PRO A 87 7.93 -28.19 -4.92
N GLU A 88 7.18 -27.17 -4.49
CA GLU A 88 7.00 -25.90 -5.18
C GLU A 88 8.29 -25.06 -5.13
N ILE A 89 9.01 -25.13 -4.01
CA ILE A 89 10.35 -24.51 -3.87
C ILE A 89 11.34 -25.21 -4.79
N LYS A 90 11.33 -26.54 -4.82
CA LYS A 90 12.25 -27.34 -5.68
C LYS A 90 11.99 -27.12 -7.17
N SER A 91 10.74 -26.91 -7.57
CA SER A 91 10.37 -26.61 -8.97
C SER A 91 10.72 -25.18 -9.37
N GLY A 92 10.96 -24.28 -8.41
CA GLY A 92 11.17 -22.84 -8.63
C GLY A 92 9.88 -22.06 -8.77
N GLN A 93 8.71 -22.66 -8.54
CA GLN A 93 7.44 -21.97 -8.53
C GLN A 93 7.31 -21.04 -7.31
N LEU A 94 7.81 -21.48 -6.13
CA LEU A 94 7.86 -20.69 -4.90
C LEU A 94 9.30 -20.27 -4.58
N ASN A 95 9.52 -18.97 -4.40
CA ASN A 95 10.74 -18.39 -3.85
C ASN A 95 10.45 -17.82 -2.47
N LEU A 96 11.03 -18.42 -1.41
CA LEU A 96 10.90 -17.94 -0.03
C LEU A 96 12.09 -17.05 0.34
N ILE A 97 11.80 -15.88 0.91
CA ILE A 97 12.79 -14.93 1.39
C ILE A 97 12.57 -14.70 2.89
N LEU A 98 13.55 -15.06 3.70
CA LEU A 98 13.59 -14.67 5.12
C LEU A 98 14.02 -13.20 5.21
N GLY A 99 13.18 -12.34 5.72
CA GLY A 99 13.50 -10.92 5.89
C GLY A 99 12.29 -10.01 6.13
N ASP A 100 12.59 -8.75 6.43
CA ASP A 100 11.58 -7.70 6.51
C ASP A 100 11.22 -7.20 5.11
N ALA A 101 9.95 -7.33 4.73
CA ALA A 101 9.44 -6.91 3.43
C ALA A 101 9.69 -5.43 3.13
N LEU A 102 9.76 -4.57 4.15
CA LEU A 102 10.00 -3.15 3.99
C LEU A 102 11.46 -2.81 3.62
N SER A 103 12.39 -3.73 3.88
CA SER A 103 13.83 -3.56 3.60
C SER A 103 14.39 -4.55 2.59
N SER A 104 13.66 -5.63 2.29
CA SER A 104 14.06 -6.64 1.32
C SER A 104 13.99 -6.10 -0.12
N ASN A 105 14.84 -6.63 -0.99
CA ASN A 105 14.76 -6.34 -2.42
C ASN A 105 13.62 -7.16 -3.04
N TRP A 106 12.63 -6.49 -3.57
CA TRP A 106 11.54 -7.13 -4.31
C TRP A 106 11.98 -7.50 -5.73
N PRO A 107 11.45 -8.59 -6.30
CA PRO A 107 11.64 -8.88 -7.72
C PRO A 107 11.19 -7.72 -8.61
N THR A 108 11.89 -7.52 -9.73
CA THR A 108 11.58 -6.43 -10.66
C THR A 108 10.50 -6.80 -11.69
N ASP A 109 10.19 -8.08 -11.79
CA ASP A 109 9.24 -8.70 -12.71
C ASP A 109 7.91 -9.09 -12.03
N LEU A 110 7.51 -8.34 -10.97
CA LEU A 110 6.24 -8.55 -10.29
C LEU A 110 5.08 -8.02 -11.12
N SER A 111 4.04 -8.83 -11.30
CA SER A 111 2.78 -8.40 -11.91
C SER A 111 1.70 -8.09 -10.88
N LYS A 112 1.72 -8.77 -9.73
CA LYS A 112 0.67 -8.64 -8.69
C LYS A 112 1.23 -8.71 -7.28
N VAL A 113 0.49 -8.13 -6.32
CA VAL A 113 0.75 -8.27 -4.88
C VAL A 113 -0.52 -8.73 -4.19
N VAL A 114 -0.45 -9.85 -3.49
CA VAL A 114 -1.59 -10.36 -2.71
C VAL A 114 -1.10 -10.69 -1.30
N ALA A 115 -1.68 -10.06 -0.27
CA ALA A 115 -1.16 -10.22 1.08
C ALA A 115 -2.22 -10.03 2.19
N ASN A 116 -2.09 -10.85 3.24
CA ASN A 116 -2.73 -10.59 4.52
C ASN A 116 -1.72 -9.89 5.46
N ILE A 117 -1.75 -8.55 5.46
CA ILE A 117 -0.68 -7.72 5.99
C ILE A 117 -0.78 -7.58 7.52
N PRO A 118 0.35 -7.74 8.26
CA PRO A 118 0.41 -7.27 9.64
C PRO A 118 0.07 -5.78 9.71
N PHE A 119 -0.93 -5.43 10.53
CA PHE A 119 -1.52 -4.07 10.57
C PHE A 119 -0.49 -2.94 10.76
N GLN A 120 0.61 -3.23 11.45
CA GLN A 120 1.65 -2.26 11.79
C GLN A 120 2.43 -1.74 10.56
N ILE A 121 2.49 -2.50 9.48
CA ILE A 121 3.26 -2.15 8.28
C ILE A 121 2.42 -1.64 7.11
N SER A 122 1.10 -1.51 7.27
CA SER A 122 0.20 -1.12 6.17
C SER A 122 0.60 0.21 5.50
N SER A 123 0.82 1.29 6.28
CA SER A 123 1.21 2.58 5.72
C SER A 123 2.58 2.59 5.03
N PRO A 124 3.69 2.09 5.67
CA PRO A 124 4.98 2.05 4.99
C PRO A 124 5.00 1.13 3.78
N LEU A 125 4.15 0.10 3.76
CA LEU A 125 4.02 -0.78 2.60
C LEU A 125 3.41 -0.05 1.39
N ILE A 126 2.40 0.79 1.57
CA ILE A 126 1.85 1.63 0.50
C ILE A 126 2.92 2.54 -0.11
N GLU A 127 3.79 3.14 0.72
CA GLU A 127 4.91 3.94 0.20
C GLU A 127 5.89 3.10 -0.62
N LEU A 128 6.17 1.87 -0.19
CA LEU A 128 7.08 0.97 -0.88
C LEU A 128 6.48 0.47 -2.20
N LEU A 129 5.22 0.07 -2.23
CA LEU A 129 4.46 -0.27 -3.43
C LEU A 129 4.51 0.87 -4.46
N THR A 130 4.20 2.08 -4.02
CA THR A 130 4.23 3.26 -4.89
C THR A 130 5.64 3.55 -5.41
N ARG A 131 6.68 3.32 -4.62
CA ARG A 131 8.07 3.48 -5.04
C ARG A 131 8.46 2.42 -6.07
N HIS A 132 8.06 1.18 -5.86
CA HIS A 132 8.27 0.08 -6.81
C HIS A 132 7.60 0.38 -8.14
N GLN A 133 6.31 0.75 -8.13
CA GLN A 133 5.50 1.08 -9.30
C GLN A 133 6.10 2.20 -10.16
N ARG A 134 6.78 3.15 -9.54
CA ARG A 134 7.40 4.30 -10.24
C ARG A 134 8.82 4.05 -10.73
N SER A 135 9.39 2.92 -10.39
CA SER A 135 10.75 2.60 -10.79
C SER A 135 10.82 2.30 -12.30
N PRO A 136 11.72 2.90 -13.06
CA PRO A 136 11.85 2.60 -14.47
C PRO A 136 12.49 1.22 -14.73
N HIS A 137 12.87 0.51 -13.67
CA HIS A 137 13.55 -0.78 -13.74
C HIS A 137 12.65 -1.94 -13.28
N THR A 138 11.38 -1.67 -13.00
CA THR A 138 10.40 -2.67 -12.58
C THR A 138 9.28 -2.77 -13.59
N GLU A 139 8.68 -3.94 -13.71
CA GLU A 139 7.43 -4.11 -14.42
C GLU A 139 6.28 -3.46 -13.64
N GLU A 140 5.20 -3.15 -14.34
CA GLU A 140 4.01 -2.56 -13.73
C GLU A 140 3.26 -3.63 -12.94
N ILE A 141 2.97 -3.34 -11.67
CA ILE A 141 2.06 -4.13 -10.86
C ILE A 141 0.64 -3.78 -11.29
N SER A 142 -0.09 -4.73 -11.87
CA SER A 142 -1.46 -4.54 -12.35
C SER A 142 -2.49 -4.54 -11.24
N ASP A 143 -2.29 -5.37 -10.19
CA ASP A 143 -3.23 -5.54 -9.10
C ASP A 143 -2.51 -5.70 -7.76
N VAL A 144 -3.04 -5.02 -6.76
CA VAL A 144 -2.64 -5.16 -5.37
C VAL A 144 -3.87 -5.46 -4.54
N VAL A 145 -3.95 -6.65 -3.96
CA VAL A 145 -5.03 -7.05 -3.05
C VAL A 145 -4.45 -7.24 -1.66
N MET A 146 -4.94 -6.46 -0.71
CA MET A 146 -4.44 -6.48 0.67
C MET A 146 -5.59 -6.63 1.66
N LEU A 147 -5.44 -7.52 2.63
CA LEU A 147 -6.30 -7.58 3.80
C LEU A 147 -5.70 -6.70 4.90
N VAL A 148 -6.41 -5.63 5.26
CA VAL A 148 -5.98 -4.61 6.21
C VAL A 148 -7.06 -4.33 7.27
N GLN A 149 -6.73 -3.58 8.33
CA GLN A 149 -7.75 -3.13 9.28
C GLN A 149 -8.79 -2.24 8.59
N GLU A 150 -10.06 -2.36 9.00
CA GLU A 150 -11.17 -1.60 8.43
C GLU A 150 -10.92 -0.08 8.45
N GLU A 151 -10.54 0.49 9.60
CA GLU A 151 -10.22 1.92 9.71
C GLU A 151 -9.09 2.36 8.75
N PHE A 152 -8.10 1.49 8.51
CA PHE A 152 -7.04 1.79 7.56
C PHE A 152 -7.56 1.78 6.12
N ALA A 153 -8.42 0.81 5.77
CA ALA A 153 -9.05 0.72 4.45
C ALA A 153 -9.90 1.97 4.17
N GLU A 154 -10.77 2.36 5.12
CA GLU A 154 -11.62 3.55 5.04
C GLU A 154 -10.79 4.82 4.79
N ARG A 155 -9.70 5.01 5.54
CA ARG A 155 -8.78 6.13 5.36
C ARG A 155 -7.99 6.07 4.05
N LEU A 156 -7.72 4.90 3.52
CA LEU A 156 -6.99 4.74 2.26
C LEU A 156 -7.84 5.19 1.07
N VAL A 157 -9.13 4.83 1.05
CA VAL A 157 -10.07 5.21 -0.01
C VAL A 157 -10.83 6.50 0.30
N MET A 158 -10.69 7.03 1.52
CA MET A 158 -11.42 8.21 2.01
C MET A 158 -12.95 7.98 1.96
N GLU A 159 -13.40 6.87 2.53
CA GLU A 159 -14.81 6.41 2.50
C GLU A 159 -15.77 7.44 3.09
N PHE A 160 -15.35 8.17 4.11
CA PHE A 160 -16.12 9.22 4.79
C PHE A 160 -15.36 10.54 4.82
N ASP A 161 -16.05 11.67 4.92
CA ASP A 161 -15.44 13.01 5.02
C ASP A 161 -14.40 13.09 6.16
N SER A 162 -14.62 12.37 7.26
CA SER A 162 -13.68 12.29 8.39
C SER A 162 -12.35 11.61 8.04
N ASP A 163 -12.34 10.77 7.01
CA ASP A 163 -11.19 9.96 6.57
C ASP A 163 -10.31 10.68 5.56
N VAL A 164 -10.80 11.81 5.02
CA VAL A 164 -10.02 12.65 4.11
C VAL A 164 -8.69 13.02 4.76
N GLY A 165 -7.61 12.61 4.13
CA GLY A 165 -6.27 12.76 4.68
C GLY A 165 -5.16 12.60 3.67
N SER A 166 -3.93 12.88 4.12
CA SER A 166 -2.77 12.81 3.22
C SER A 166 -2.53 11.40 2.65
N LEU A 167 -2.93 10.34 3.36
CA LEU A 167 -2.78 8.98 2.88
C LEU A 167 -3.61 8.76 1.62
N GLY A 168 -4.93 8.90 1.70
CA GLY A 168 -5.83 8.71 0.56
C GLY A 168 -5.51 9.64 -0.59
N MET A 169 -5.36 10.96 -0.31
CA MET A 169 -5.02 11.95 -1.34
C MET A 169 -3.70 11.64 -2.07
N THR A 170 -2.69 11.10 -1.40
CA THR A 170 -1.43 10.74 -2.07
C THR A 170 -1.48 9.42 -2.79
N VAL A 171 -2.33 8.50 -2.37
CA VAL A 171 -2.56 7.21 -3.05
C VAL A 171 -3.22 7.45 -4.41
N LEU A 172 -4.21 8.33 -4.51
CA LEU A 172 -4.89 8.69 -5.77
C LEU A 172 -3.94 9.20 -6.88
N LEU A 173 -2.72 9.64 -6.51
CA LEU A 173 -1.73 10.04 -7.52
C LEU A 173 -1.20 8.87 -8.36
N ASP A 174 -1.25 7.65 -7.83
CA ASP A 174 -0.62 6.48 -8.46
C ASP A 174 -1.54 5.27 -8.55
N TRP A 175 -2.60 5.24 -7.74
CA TRP A 175 -3.48 4.10 -7.60
C TRP A 175 -4.94 4.50 -7.60
N ASN A 176 -5.79 3.71 -8.25
CA ASN A 176 -7.21 3.63 -7.94
C ASN A 176 -7.36 2.60 -6.83
N SER A 177 -8.17 2.89 -5.82
CA SER A 177 -8.32 2.01 -4.65
C SER A 177 -9.78 1.82 -4.33
N GLU A 178 -10.20 0.58 -4.11
CA GLU A 178 -11.56 0.21 -3.76
C GLU A 178 -11.57 -0.65 -2.51
N ILE A 179 -12.58 -0.43 -1.66
CA ILE A 179 -12.84 -1.30 -0.52
C ILE A 179 -13.73 -2.44 -0.98
N GLU A 180 -13.29 -3.63 -0.63
CA GLU A 180 -13.98 -4.87 -0.93
C GLU A 180 -14.56 -5.51 0.35
N ASP A 181 -14.70 -6.82 0.36
CA ASP A 181 -15.38 -7.60 1.41
C ASP A 181 -14.88 -7.29 2.82
N LYS A 182 -15.85 -7.21 3.74
CA LYS A 182 -15.57 -7.08 5.19
C LYS A 182 -15.32 -8.45 5.80
N VAL A 183 -14.24 -8.55 6.55
CA VAL A 183 -13.79 -9.77 7.20
C VAL A 183 -13.92 -9.65 8.72
N ALA A 184 -14.79 -10.45 9.29
CA ALA A 184 -15.06 -10.45 10.73
C ALA A 184 -13.91 -11.11 11.52
N PRO A 185 -13.67 -10.70 12.78
CA PRO A 185 -12.61 -11.23 13.62
C PRO A 185 -12.58 -12.75 13.79
N HIS A 186 -13.74 -13.41 13.79
CA HIS A 186 -13.83 -14.86 13.96
C HIS A 186 -13.21 -15.68 12.80
N ASN A 187 -12.93 -15.02 11.66
CA ASN A 187 -12.26 -15.66 10.53
C ASN A 187 -10.74 -15.73 10.70
N PHE A 188 -10.21 -15.26 11.83
CA PHE A 188 -8.79 -15.27 12.14
C PHE A 188 -8.47 -16.11 13.36
N SER A 189 -7.23 -16.56 13.45
CA SER A 189 -6.69 -17.28 14.59
C SER A 189 -5.26 -16.78 14.91
N PRO A 190 -5.05 -16.10 16.08
CA PRO A 190 -6.06 -15.63 17.03
C PRO A 190 -6.94 -14.52 16.44
N ASN A 191 -8.13 -14.33 17.02
CA ASN A 191 -9.05 -13.28 16.55
C ASN A 191 -8.48 -11.88 16.84
N PRO A 192 -8.42 -10.95 15.87
CA PRO A 192 -8.15 -9.54 16.13
C PRO A 192 -9.30 -8.88 16.90
N LYS A 193 -9.08 -7.68 17.42
CA LYS A 193 -10.11 -6.91 18.14
C LYS A 193 -11.03 -6.11 17.19
N VAL A 194 -10.60 -5.93 15.95
CA VAL A 194 -11.25 -5.09 14.94
C VAL A 194 -11.55 -5.90 13.68
N HIS A 195 -12.47 -5.42 12.87
CA HIS A 195 -12.71 -5.98 11.55
C HIS A 195 -11.55 -5.67 10.60
N SER A 196 -11.45 -6.46 9.56
CA SER A 196 -10.58 -6.22 8.41
C SER A 196 -11.40 -6.02 7.14
N ARG A 197 -10.80 -5.44 6.13
CA ARG A 197 -11.36 -5.26 4.79
C ARG A 197 -10.32 -5.65 3.76
N TYR A 198 -10.77 -6.23 2.67
CA TYR A 198 -9.95 -6.26 1.47
C TYR A 198 -9.92 -4.87 0.83
N VAL A 199 -8.75 -4.49 0.38
CA VAL A 199 -8.54 -3.32 -0.48
C VAL A 199 -7.94 -3.84 -1.77
N HIS A 200 -8.56 -3.48 -2.88
CA HIS A 200 -8.06 -3.71 -4.23
C HIS A 200 -7.53 -2.40 -4.80
N MET A 201 -6.31 -2.42 -5.30
CA MET A 201 -5.67 -1.25 -5.89
C MET A 201 -5.15 -1.60 -7.28
N THR A 202 -5.44 -0.72 -8.25
CA THR A 202 -4.95 -0.81 -9.63
C THR A 202 -4.19 0.47 -9.99
N PRO A 203 -3.24 0.44 -10.94
CA PRO A 203 -2.50 1.62 -11.34
C PRO A 203 -3.41 2.74 -11.85
N GLN A 204 -3.10 3.98 -11.45
CA GLN A 204 -3.76 5.16 -12.01
C GLN A 204 -3.35 5.34 -13.48
N GLN A 205 -4.29 5.11 -14.39
CA GLN A 205 -4.06 5.19 -15.84
C GLN A 205 -4.10 6.63 -16.38
N LYS A 206 -4.72 7.57 -15.65
CA LYS A 206 -4.87 8.95 -16.09
C LYS A 206 -3.55 9.70 -15.94
N GLU A 207 -3.07 10.29 -17.05
CA GLU A 207 -1.98 11.25 -16.96
C GLU A 207 -2.43 12.49 -16.20
N LEU A 208 -1.64 12.89 -15.20
CA LEU A 208 -1.93 14.08 -14.41
C LEU A 208 -1.26 15.30 -15.05
N PRO A 209 -1.90 16.50 -15.00
CA PRO A 209 -1.42 17.70 -15.68
C PRO A 209 -0.19 18.34 -15.03
N CYS A 210 0.31 17.76 -13.93
CA CYS A 210 1.38 18.34 -13.11
C CYS A 210 2.32 17.28 -12.53
N ASP A 211 3.46 17.72 -12.00
CA ASP A 211 4.43 16.79 -11.36
C ASP A 211 3.86 16.21 -10.08
N LYS A 212 3.59 14.90 -10.08
CA LYS A 212 3.08 14.13 -8.93
C LYS A 212 3.90 14.35 -7.65
N ARG A 213 5.21 14.66 -7.76
CA ARG A 213 6.09 14.93 -6.61
C ARG A 213 5.73 16.25 -5.94
N LEU A 214 5.39 17.27 -6.74
CA LEU A 214 4.96 18.57 -6.24
C LEU A 214 3.59 18.44 -5.54
N VAL A 215 2.62 17.79 -6.18
CA VAL A 215 1.30 17.53 -5.58
C VAL A 215 1.45 16.84 -4.22
N ARG A 216 2.23 15.76 -4.19
CA ARG A 216 2.49 15.02 -2.92
C ARG A 216 3.13 15.89 -1.87
N LEU A 217 4.06 16.78 -2.25
CA LEU A 217 4.70 17.70 -1.31
C LEU A 217 3.71 18.73 -0.76
N LEU A 218 2.83 19.27 -1.59
CA LEU A 218 1.76 20.19 -1.19
C LEU A 218 0.81 19.51 -0.19
N ILE A 219 0.29 18.32 -0.54
CA ILE A 219 -0.60 17.52 0.32
C ILE A 219 0.06 17.27 1.68
N HIS A 220 1.27 16.70 1.72
CA HIS A 220 1.94 16.41 2.99
C HIS A 220 2.23 17.67 3.81
N THR A 221 2.57 18.78 3.16
CA THR A 221 2.85 20.05 3.86
C THR A 221 1.58 20.60 4.50
N ALA A 222 0.47 20.56 3.80
CA ALA A 222 -0.80 21.07 4.28
C ALA A 222 -1.38 20.18 5.40
N PHE A 223 -1.43 18.87 5.21
CA PHE A 223 -1.97 17.94 6.19
C PHE A 223 -1.09 17.79 7.46
N ALA A 224 0.18 18.21 7.43
CA ALA A 224 1.01 18.25 8.64
C ALA A 224 0.41 19.19 9.73
N GLU A 225 -0.39 20.17 9.33
CA GLU A 225 -1.12 21.10 10.20
C GLU A 225 -2.60 21.19 9.78
N ARG A 226 -3.29 20.02 9.63
CA ARG A 226 -4.62 19.88 8.98
C ARG A 226 -5.68 20.86 9.50
N ARG A 227 -5.59 21.36 10.74
CA ARG A 227 -6.54 22.33 11.30
C ARG A 227 -6.28 23.78 10.87
N LYS A 228 -5.17 24.06 10.18
CA LYS A 228 -4.83 25.39 9.67
C LYS A 228 -5.27 25.55 8.22
N LYS A 229 -5.55 26.80 7.83
CA LYS A 229 -5.82 27.18 6.44
C LYS A 229 -4.60 26.97 5.56
N MET A 230 -4.81 26.69 4.27
CA MET A 230 -3.77 26.50 3.25
C MET A 230 -2.77 27.65 3.23
N ARG A 231 -3.21 28.90 3.30
CA ARG A 231 -2.33 30.09 3.38
C ARG A 231 -1.34 30.05 4.56
N SER A 232 -1.70 29.41 5.64
CA SER A 232 -0.81 29.30 6.81
C SER A 232 0.18 28.15 6.69
N THR A 233 -0.26 27.03 6.13
CA THR A 233 0.55 25.80 6.03
C THR A 233 1.59 25.92 4.91
N LEU A 234 1.20 26.46 3.75
CA LEU A 234 2.05 26.57 2.56
C LEU A 234 2.97 27.81 2.58
N LYS A 235 2.81 28.72 3.55
CA LYS A 235 3.70 29.87 3.72
C LYS A 235 5.16 29.45 3.97
N ARG A 236 5.37 28.31 4.64
CA ARG A 236 6.70 27.79 4.93
C ARG A 236 7.20 26.93 3.79
N VAL A 237 8.45 27.16 3.40
CA VAL A 237 9.15 26.31 2.43
C VAL A 237 9.30 24.90 3.00
N PRO A 238 8.79 23.86 2.32
CA PRO A 238 8.92 22.49 2.80
C PRO A 238 10.36 22.00 2.80
N LYS A 239 10.78 21.27 3.84
CA LYS A 239 12.16 20.75 3.98
C LYS A 239 12.60 19.84 2.82
N ARG A 240 11.64 19.14 2.18
CA ARG A 240 11.93 18.19 1.08
C ARG A 240 11.81 18.80 -0.31
N LEU A 241 11.63 20.12 -0.42
CA LEU A 241 11.42 20.81 -1.69
C LEU A 241 12.59 20.56 -2.68
N ASN A 242 13.82 20.56 -2.21
CA ASN A 242 15.02 20.33 -3.02
C ASN A 242 15.12 18.93 -3.65
N ARG A 243 14.23 18.00 -3.28
CA ARG A 243 14.12 16.67 -3.92
C ARG A 243 13.32 16.71 -5.23
N ILE A 244 12.64 17.82 -5.50
CA ILE A 244 11.89 18.01 -6.74
C ILE A 244 12.77 18.84 -7.69
N PRO A 245 13.09 18.32 -8.90
CA PRO A 245 13.92 19.03 -9.86
C PRO A 245 13.37 20.43 -10.14
N LYS A 246 14.27 21.40 -10.27
CA LYS A 246 13.97 22.81 -10.54
C LYS A 246 13.19 23.54 -9.44
N TRP A 247 13.00 22.94 -8.25
CA TRP A 247 12.36 23.60 -7.13
C TRP A 247 13.35 24.01 -6.05
N HIS A 248 13.29 25.26 -5.62
CA HIS A 248 14.10 25.88 -4.57
C HIS A 248 13.27 26.89 -3.75
N SER A 249 13.83 27.39 -2.67
CA SER A 249 13.10 28.24 -1.71
C SER A 249 12.56 29.53 -2.30
N THR A 250 13.28 30.16 -3.24
CA THR A 250 12.85 31.39 -3.88
C THR A 250 11.65 31.13 -4.75
N ARG A 251 11.73 30.15 -5.65
CA ARG A 251 10.63 29.75 -6.52
C ARG A 251 9.35 29.40 -5.74
N TRP A 252 9.50 28.66 -4.62
CA TRP A 252 8.35 28.38 -3.75
C TRP A 252 7.68 29.65 -3.22
N LYS A 253 8.49 30.60 -2.73
CA LYS A 253 7.97 31.87 -2.17
C LYS A 253 7.27 32.71 -3.22
N GLU A 254 7.80 32.76 -4.43
CA GLU A 254 7.21 33.48 -5.58
C GLU A 254 5.86 32.86 -5.95
N ALA A 255 5.81 31.54 -6.17
CA ALA A 255 4.57 30.82 -6.45
C ALA A 255 3.54 31.03 -5.33
N TYR A 256 3.94 30.88 -4.06
CA TYR A 256 3.06 31.13 -2.92
C TYR A 256 2.53 32.57 -2.91
N SER A 257 3.39 33.56 -3.15
CA SER A 257 2.97 34.97 -3.13
C SER A 257 1.98 35.32 -4.25
N ALA A 258 2.07 34.64 -5.38
CA ALA A 258 1.16 34.85 -6.51
C ALA A 258 -0.25 34.32 -6.24
N ILE A 259 -0.40 33.28 -5.39
CA ILE A 259 -1.68 32.61 -5.16
C ILE A 259 -2.25 32.78 -3.75
N VAL A 260 -1.54 33.44 -2.84
CA VAL A 260 -1.95 33.52 -1.41
C VAL A 260 -3.31 34.24 -1.20
N GLU A 261 -3.71 35.09 -2.15
CA GLU A 261 -5.00 35.81 -2.13
C GLU A 261 -6.13 35.07 -2.85
N ASP A 262 -5.86 33.90 -3.44
CA ASP A 262 -6.89 33.02 -4.00
C ASP A 262 -7.79 32.48 -2.87
N ASP A 263 -9.09 32.43 -3.11
CA ASP A 263 -10.09 31.98 -2.12
C ASP A 263 -9.82 30.55 -1.62
N ARG A 264 -9.27 29.67 -2.47
CA ARG A 264 -8.86 28.31 -2.09
C ARG A 264 -7.85 28.30 -0.94
N MET A 265 -7.04 29.35 -0.81
CA MET A 265 -6.04 29.46 0.24
C MET A 265 -6.65 29.73 1.63
N ASP A 266 -7.93 30.06 1.70
CA ASP A 266 -8.68 30.19 2.96
C ASP A 266 -9.29 28.85 3.44
N ALA A 267 -9.38 27.86 2.56
CA ALA A 267 -9.82 26.51 2.90
C ALA A 267 -8.79 25.77 3.78
N ARG A 268 -9.25 24.70 4.43
CA ARG A 268 -8.40 23.71 5.09
C ARG A 268 -8.06 22.56 4.14
N PRO A 269 -6.97 21.79 4.38
CA PRO A 269 -6.60 20.68 3.52
C PRO A 269 -7.70 19.63 3.30
N GLU A 270 -8.54 19.42 4.30
CA GLU A 270 -9.65 18.44 4.26
C GLU A 270 -10.86 18.90 3.44
N GLU A 271 -10.90 20.19 3.06
CA GLU A 271 -11.95 20.79 2.21
C GLU A 271 -11.58 20.74 0.73
N PHE A 272 -10.35 20.31 0.39
CA PHE A 272 -9.88 20.17 -0.99
C PHE A 272 -10.27 18.81 -1.55
N GLU A 273 -10.89 18.83 -2.72
CA GLU A 273 -11.03 17.65 -3.57
C GLU A 273 -9.68 17.32 -4.25
N PHE A 274 -9.58 16.13 -4.84
CA PHE A 274 -8.33 15.71 -5.49
C PHE A 274 -7.93 16.64 -6.64
N GLU A 275 -8.89 17.10 -7.41
CA GLU A 275 -8.71 18.03 -8.53
C GLU A 275 -8.15 19.38 -8.08
N ASP A 276 -8.57 19.89 -6.92
CA ASP A 276 -8.05 21.15 -6.37
C ASP A 276 -6.55 21.08 -6.09
N TRP A 277 -6.05 19.91 -5.64
CA TRP A 277 -4.62 19.69 -5.45
C TRP A 277 -3.85 19.70 -6.75
N LEU A 278 -4.41 19.17 -7.83
CA LEU A 278 -3.80 19.18 -9.16
C LEU A 278 -3.75 20.59 -9.73
N GLU A 279 -4.83 21.34 -9.61
CA GLU A 279 -4.90 22.74 -10.02
C GLU A 279 -3.91 23.59 -9.24
N LEU A 280 -3.88 23.47 -7.91
CA LEU A 280 -2.94 24.18 -7.06
C LEU A 280 -1.48 23.91 -7.46
N ALA A 281 -1.13 22.65 -7.75
CA ALA A 281 0.21 22.30 -8.20
C ALA A 281 0.54 22.88 -9.59
N SER A 282 -0.45 22.96 -10.48
CA SER A 282 -0.31 23.59 -11.79
C SER A 282 -0.06 25.10 -11.65
N ASP A 283 -0.82 25.75 -10.77
CA ASP A 283 -0.64 27.18 -10.46
C ASP A 283 0.76 27.45 -9.89
N PHE A 284 1.19 26.65 -8.88
CA PHE A 284 2.56 26.76 -8.35
C PHE A 284 3.61 26.64 -9.44
N THR A 285 3.41 25.75 -10.41
CA THR A 285 4.34 25.55 -11.52
C THR A 285 4.36 26.74 -12.46
N SER A 286 3.19 27.33 -12.76
CA SER A 286 3.03 28.43 -13.70
C SER A 286 3.65 29.73 -13.19
N PHE A 287 3.50 30.03 -11.91
CA PHE A 287 4.00 31.28 -11.32
C PHE A 287 5.48 31.21 -10.89
N GLY A 288 6.00 30.04 -10.67
CA GLY A 288 7.39 29.87 -10.27
C GLY A 288 8.32 29.51 -11.44
N GLN A 289 8.11 30.00 -12.65
CA GLN A 289 8.98 29.72 -13.79
C GLN A 289 10.35 30.42 -13.62
N GLU A 290 11.42 29.66 -13.89
CA GLU A 290 12.77 30.21 -13.96
C GLU A 290 12.91 31.18 -15.14
N GLU A 291 13.65 32.28 -14.89
CA GLU A 291 14.35 32.98 -15.95
C GLU A 291 15.48 32.14 -16.56
#